data_50962b29a687194f4172bb35a98838f3
#
_entry.id   50962b29a687194f4172bb35a98838f3
#
_cell.length_a   1.000
_cell.length_b   1.000
_cell.length_c   1.000
_cell.angle_alpha   90.00
_cell.angle_beta   90.00
_cell.angle_gamma   90.00
#
_symmetry.space_group_name_H-M   'P 1'
#
loop_
_entity.id
_entity.type
_entity.pdbx_description
1 polymer ?
#
loop_
_entity_poly.entity_id
_entity_poly.type
_entity_poly.pdbx_seq_one_letter_code
_entity_poly.pdbx_strand_id
1 'polypeptide(L)'
;PMTPVEIADAITTVQPLPMHIGKEAALQNRPDFTISRLNVEYQKRQINLSKAKYNPTLAIGFQGTWGTPMLNVKGSDQLWTPAVFASLKIPLFRWGARFKEVNSQKAILRSKEYVMDYTRDQISQEVANSWTSLTENTKQIDVAEEACKIAEENLDLNTFSYKEGKLPILD
;
A
#
# COMPACT_ATOMS: atom_id res chain seq x y z
N PRO A 1 -26.16 -32.35 -34.15
CA PRO A 1 -24.83 -32.88 -33.91
C PRO A 1 -24.12 -31.98 -32.85
N MET A 2 -24.04 -32.47 -31.62
CA MET A 2 -23.24 -31.81 -30.58
C MET A 2 -21.75 -32.07 -30.93
N THR A 3 -21.05 -31.00 -31.21
CA THR A 3 -19.59 -31.08 -31.31
C THR A 3 -19.05 -31.39 -29.90
N PRO A 4 -18.20 -32.40 -29.73
CA PRO A 4 -17.60 -32.67 -28.43
C PRO A 4 -16.78 -31.45 -28.00
N VAL A 5 -17.05 -30.94 -26.80
CA VAL A 5 -16.25 -29.86 -26.19
C VAL A 5 -14.97 -30.52 -25.71
N GLU A 6 -13.88 -30.26 -26.41
CA GLU A 6 -12.55 -30.71 -25.98
C GLU A 6 -12.02 -29.72 -24.94
N ILE A 7 -11.84 -30.17 -23.69
CA ILE A 7 -11.25 -29.38 -22.64
C ILE A 7 -9.75 -29.34 -22.88
N ALA A 8 -9.21 -28.17 -23.27
CA ALA A 8 -7.82 -27.98 -23.67
C ALA A 8 -6.83 -28.01 -22.48
N ASP A 9 -7.27 -27.73 -21.27
CA ASP A 9 -6.42 -27.64 -20.09
C ASP A 9 -6.78 -28.70 -19.04
N ALA A 10 -6.00 -29.75 -18.93
CA ALA A 10 -6.05 -30.67 -17.80
C ALA A 10 -5.18 -30.12 -16.66
N ILE A 11 -5.71 -30.06 -15.45
CA ILE A 11 -4.92 -29.78 -14.23
C ILE A 11 -4.02 -31.00 -14.01
N THR A 12 -2.77 -30.93 -14.45
CA THR A 12 -1.86 -32.07 -14.45
C THR A 12 -1.09 -32.25 -13.15
N THR A 13 -0.96 -31.21 -12.32
CA THR A 13 -0.25 -31.31 -11.02
C THR A 13 -0.79 -30.32 -10.01
N VAL A 14 -1.25 -30.80 -8.88
CA VAL A 14 -1.50 -29.97 -7.69
C VAL A 14 -0.17 -29.73 -6.98
N GLN A 15 0.26 -28.48 -6.90
CA GLN A 15 1.47 -28.17 -6.12
C GLN A 15 1.22 -28.40 -4.62
N PRO A 16 2.21 -28.94 -3.90
CA PRO A 16 2.08 -29.09 -2.45
C PRO A 16 1.90 -27.74 -1.79
N LEU A 17 1.09 -27.69 -0.72
CA LEU A 17 0.86 -26.47 0.05
C LEU A 17 2.19 -25.82 0.43
N PRO A 18 2.38 -24.51 0.16
CA PRO A 18 3.59 -23.81 0.56
C PRO A 18 3.71 -23.79 2.09
N MET A 19 4.93 -23.59 2.60
CA MET A 19 5.14 -23.42 4.03
C MET A 19 4.34 -22.22 4.55
N HIS A 20 3.66 -22.36 5.68
CA HIS A 20 2.90 -21.29 6.31
C HIS A 20 3.81 -20.09 6.59
N ILE A 21 3.52 -18.96 5.94
CA ILE A 21 4.26 -17.71 6.15
C ILE A 21 3.76 -17.09 7.46
N GLY A 22 4.67 -16.91 8.41
CA GLY A 22 4.36 -16.26 9.68
C GLY A 22 3.90 -14.80 9.49
N LYS A 23 3.05 -14.35 10.39
CA LYS A 23 2.49 -12.98 10.43
C LYS A 23 3.57 -11.90 10.31
N GLU A 24 4.69 -12.05 11.01
CA GLU A 24 5.80 -11.10 11.02
C GLU A 24 6.50 -11.01 9.66
N ALA A 25 6.69 -12.12 8.98
CA ALA A 25 7.30 -12.14 7.65
C ALA A 25 6.38 -11.47 6.61
N ALA A 26 5.06 -11.67 6.73
CA ALA A 26 4.09 -10.99 5.88
C ALA A 26 4.14 -9.46 6.09
N LEU A 27 4.18 -8.99 7.33
CA LEU A 27 4.26 -7.56 7.65
C LEU A 27 5.53 -6.89 7.10
N GLN A 28 6.68 -7.60 7.13
CA GLN A 28 7.94 -7.06 6.62
C GLN A 28 7.93 -6.88 5.09
N ASN A 29 7.23 -7.75 4.38
CA ASN A 29 7.21 -7.76 2.91
C ASN A 29 6.07 -6.94 2.30
N ARG A 30 5.09 -6.48 3.10
CA ARG A 30 3.95 -5.70 2.63
C ARG A 30 4.27 -4.21 2.51
N PRO A 31 4.13 -3.62 1.30
CA PRO A 31 4.40 -2.19 1.09
C PRO A 31 3.42 -1.28 1.84
N ASP A 32 2.16 -1.68 1.99
CA ASP A 32 1.11 -0.93 2.69
C ASP A 32 1.44 -0.72 4.18
N PHE A 33 1.97 -1.75 4.87
CA PHE A 33 2.47 -1.60 6.24
C PHE A 33 3.70 -0.68 6.31
N THR A 34 4.61 -0.80 5.33
CA THR A 34 5.77 0.08 5.24
C THR A 34 5.36 1.54 5.05
N ILE A 35 4.36 1.81 4.20
CA ILE A 35 3.79 3.14 4.00
C ILE A 35 3.18 3.68 5.29
N SER A 36 2.40 2.88 6.03
CA SER A 36 1.81 3.28 7.31
C SER A 36 2.87 3.65 8.33
N ARG A 37 3.95 2.87 8.44
CA ARG A 37 5.09 3.14 9.31
C ARG A 37 5.81 4.43 8.94
N LEU A 38 6.07 4.64 7.65
CA LEU A 38 6.70 5.87 7.14
C LEU A 38 5.81 7.10 7.38
N ASN A 39 4.49 6.98 7.29
CA ASN A 39 3.56 8.06 7.61
C ASN A 39 3.64 8.48 9.08
N VAL A 40 3.80 7.53 10.00
CA VAL A 40 4.03 7.83 11.43
C VAL A 40 5.36 8.56 11.62
N GLU A 41 6.43 8.09 10.97
CA GLU A 41 7.73 8.76 11.05
C GLU A 41 7.69 10.17 10.44
N TYR A 42 7.08 10.33 9.28
CA TYR A 42 6.83 11.63 8.66
C TYR A 42 6.12 12.59 9.62
N GLN A 43 5.06 12.13 10.28
CA GLN A 43 4.33 12.97 11.24
C GLN A 43 5.18 13.35 12.46
N LYS A 44 6.06 12.47 12.94
CA LYS A 44 7.06 12.82 13.99
C LYS A 44 7.99 13.95 13.52
N ARG A 45 8.42 13.92 12.27
CA ARG A 45 9.23 15.01 11.66
C ARG A 45 8.43 16.31 11.52
N GLN A 46 7.13 16.23 11.18
CA GLN A 46 6.25 17.41 11.12
C GLN A 46 6.10 18.10 12.48
N ILE A 47 6.06 17.35 13.58
CA ILE A 47 6.06 17.94 14.94
C ILE A 47 7.34 18.74 15.16
N ASN A 48 8.50 18.21 14.77
CA ASN A 48 9.78 18.90 14.90
C ASN A 48 9.82 20.16 14.02
N LEU A 49 9.28 20.08 12.78
CA LEU A 49 9.17 21.23 11.90
C LEU A 49 8.26 22.32 12.49
N SER A 50 7.12 21.94 13.08
CA SER A 50 6.22 22.86 13.75
C SER A 50 6.89 23.56 14.95
N LYS A 51 7.74 22.84 15.69
CA LYS A 51 8.56 23.47 16.76
C LYS A 51 9.59 24.44 16.17
N ALA A 52 10.23 24.06 15.05
CA ALA A 52 11.27 24.87 14.41
C ALA A 52 10.76 26.21 13.87
N LYS A 53 9.49 26.31 13.45
CA LYS A 53 8.84 27.56 13.02
C LYS A 53 8.89 28.70 14.08
N TYR A 54 9.09 28.34 15.33
CA TYR A 54 9.16 29.27 16.46
C TYR A 54 10.60 29.55 16.91
N ASN A 55 11.59 29.03 16.19
CA ASN A 55 12.98 29.33 16.43
C ASN A 55 13.41 30.63 15.67
N PRO A 56 14.47 31.30 16.11
CA PRO A 56 15.08 32.38 15.33
C PRO A 56 15.47 31.91 13.93
N THR A 57 15.19 32.71 12.92
CA THR A 57 15.55 32.45 11.52
C THR A 57 16.53 33.50 11.08
N LEU A 58 17.70 33.07 10.60
CA LEU A 58 18.70 33.92 9.94
C LEU A 58 18.62 33.66 8.44
N ALA A 59 18.36 34.69 7.66
CA ALA A 59 18.39 34.62 6.21
C ALA A 59 19.49 35.55 5.68
N ILE A 60 20.31 35.05 4.78
CA ILE A 60 21.32 35.78 4.05
C ILE A 60 20.92 35.73 2.58
N GLY A 61 20.86 36.87 1.92
CA GLY A 61 20.48 36.92 0.53
C GLY A 61 21.37 37.88 -0.28
N PHE A 62 21.45 37.56 -1.57
CA PHE A 62 22.04 38.40 -2.57
C PHE A 62 20.95 38.79 -3.57
N GLN A 63 20.85 40.06 -3.88
CA GLN A 63 19.87 40.58 -4.85
C GLN A 63 20.60 41.47 -5.83
N GLY A 64 20.38 41.27 -7.14
CA GLY A 64 20.80 42.14 -8.18
C GLY A 64 19.56 42.80 -8.82
N THR A 65 19.53 44.13 -8.84
CA THR A 65 18.45 44.87 -9.51
C THR A 65 19.00 45.54 -10.75
N TRP A 66 18.35 45.32 -11.87
CA TRP A 66 18.66 45.96 -13.13
C TRP A 66 17.63 47.06 -13.38
N GLY A 67 18.05 48.31 -13.51
CA GLY A 67 17.11 49.40 -13.74
C GLY A 67 17.75 50.79 -13.63
N THR A 68 16.96 51.84 -13.93
CA THR A 68 17.37 53.22 -13.70
C THR A 68 17.35 53.55 -12.22
N PRO A 69 18.40 54.21 -11.67
CA PRO A 69 18.41 54.60 -10.27
C PRO A 69 17.22 55.51 -9.94
N MET A 70 16.61 55.33 -8.77
CA MET A 70 15.46 56.11 -8.32
C MET A 70 15.77 57.62 -8.11
N LEU A 71 17.04 57.95 -8.00
CA LEU A 71 17.54 59.33 -7.99
C LEU A 71 17.84 59.76 -9.43
N ASN A 72 17.07 60.72 -9.92
CA ASN A 72 17.12 61.32 -11.26
C ASN A 72 18.45 62.05 -11.49
N VAL A 73 19.54 61.31 -11.66
CA VAL A 73 20.83 61.86 -12.07
C VAL A 73 20.82 61.86 -13.58
N LYS A 74 20.81 63.04 -14.19
CA LYS A 74 20.91 63.26 -15.66
C LYS A 74 22.07 62.44 -16.21
N GLY A 75 21.75 61.40 -17.05
CA GLY A 75 22.77 60.60 -17.74
C GLY A 75 23.01 59.22 -17.17
N SER A 76 22.14 58.69 -16.29
CA SER A 76 22.28 57.33 -15.78
C SER A 76 21.71 56.29 -16.75
N ASP A 77 22.63 55.63 -17.45
CA ASP A 77 22.33 54.37 -18.15
C ASP A 77 21.83 53.31 -17.16
N GLN A 78 21.16 52.27 -17.65
CA GLN A 78 20.72 51.15 -16.85
C GLN A 78 21.88 50.58 -16.04
N LEU A 79 21.80 50.73 -14.72
CA LEU A 79 22.86 50.28 -13.81
C LEU A 79 22.43 49.02 -13.09
N TRP A 80 23.29 48.03 -13.09
CA TRP A 80 23.11 46.84 -12.25
C TRP A 80 23.56 47.15 -10.81
N THR A 81 22.64 47.05 -9.88
CA THR A 81 22.90 47.37 -8.46
C THR A 81 22.87 46.08 -7.67
N PRO A 82 24.02 45.52 -7.28
CA PRO A 82 24.08 44.38 -6.38
C PRO A 82 23.85 44.81 -4.93
N ALA A 83 23.08 44.03 -4.19
CA ALA A 83 22.89 44.21 -2.76
C ALA A 83 23.03 42.88 -2.03
N VAL A 84 23.72 42.89 -0.90
CA VAL A 84 23.80 41.77 0.03
C VAL A 84 23.04 42.18 1.29
N PHE A 85 22.19 41.29 1.77
CA PHE A 85 21.44 41.55 2.99
C PHE A 85 21.48 40.35 3.92
N ALA A 86 21.43 40.59 5.22
CA ALA A 86 21.23 39.61 6.26
C ALA A 86 20.02 40.06 7.08
N SER A 87 19.09 39.13 7.32
CA SER A 87 17.92 39.39 8.16
C SER A 87 17.80 38.35 9.25
N LEU A 88 17.62 38.78 10.50
CA LEU A 88 17.36 37.94 11.66
C LEU A 88 15.93 38.17 12.13
N LYS A 89 15.10 37.10 12.07
CA LYS A 89 13.72 37.12 12.52
C LYS A 89 13.58 36.30 13.78
N ILE A 90 13.24 36.95 14.90
CA ILE A 90 13.05 36.31 16.20
C ILE A 90 11.58 36.44 16.61
N PRO A 91 10.77 35.36 16.60
CA PRO A 91 9.40 35.41 17.08
C PRO A 91 9.36 35.45 18.60
N LEU A 92 9.13 36.63 19.20
CA LEU A 92 9.15 36.79 20.66
C LEU A 92 7.88 36.28 21.35
N PHE A 93 6.69 36.51 20.76
CA PHE A 93 5.45 36.14 21.37
C PHE A 93 4.35 35.88 20.33
N ARG A 94 3.60 34.78 20.47
CA ARG A 94 2.49 34.37 19.59
C ARG A 94 1.33 33.78 20.36
N TRP A 95 0.92 34.37 21.47
CA TRP A 95 -0.32 34.05 22.20
C TRP A 95 -0.60 32.53 22.37
N GLY A 96 0.41 31.74 22.71
CA GLY A 96 0.28 30.28 22.90
C GLY A 96 0.08 29.46 21.61
N ALA A 97 0.20 30.06 20.42
CA ALA A 97 0.03 29.35 19.14
C ALA A 97 0.96 28.15 19.01
N ARG A 98 2.20 28.25 19.49
CA ARG A 98 3.16 27.14 19.52
C ARG A 98 2.60 25.89 20.19
N PHE A 99 2.04 26.05 21.39
CA PHE A 99 1.50 24.94 22.17
C PHE A 99 0.30 24.30 21.46
N LYS A 100 -0.61 25.13 20.94
CA LYS A 100 -1.80 24.66 20.22
C LYS A 100 -1.42 23.92 18.94
N GLU A 101 -0.50 24.48 18.13
CA GLU A 101 -0.03 23.86 16.90
C GLU A 101 0.69 22.51 17.17
N VAL A 102 1.61 22.49 18.15
CA VAL A 102 2.31 21.24 18.52
C VAL A 102 1.34 20.19 19.07
N ASN A 103 0.34 20.59 19.86
CA ASN A 103 -0.65 19.66 20.37
C ASN A 103 -1.56 19.11 19.25
N SER A 104 -1.94 19.95 18.30
CA SER A 104 -2.66 19.52 17.09
C SER A 104 -1.85 18.49 16.30
N GLN A 105 -0.57 18.76 16.04
CA GLN A 105 0.32 17.81 15.34
C GLN A 105 0.51 16.49 16.12
N LYS A 106 0.53 16.53 17.45
CA LYS A 106 0.56 15.32 18.29
C LYS A 106 -0.75 14.51 18.20
N ALA A 107 -1.90 15.19 18.12
CA ALA A 107 -3.18 14.50 17.92
C ALA A 107 -3.23 13.79 16.56
N ILE A 108 -2.71 14.45 15.51
CA ILE A 108 -2.56 13.83 14.19
C ILE A 108 -1.61 12.62 14.26
N LEU A 109 -0.51 12.72 15.02
CA LEU A 109 0.41 11.59 15.20
C LEU A 109 -0.32 10.38 15.79
N ARG A 110 -1.09 10.56 16.87
CA ARG A 110 -1.89 9.47 17.45
C ARG A 110 -2.84 8.83 16.45
N SER A 111 -3.51 9.66 15.64
CA SER A 111 -4.37 9.15 14.56
C SER A 111 -3.59 8.28 13.55
N LYS A 112 -2.37 8.69 13.17
CA LYS A 112 -1.51 7.90 12.28
C LYS A 112 -1.02 6.59 12.92
N GLU A 113 -0.75 6.60 14.23
CA GLU A 113 -0.39 5.41 14.99
C GLU A 113 -1.55 4.39 15.02
N TYR A 114 -2.79 4.85 15.26
CA TYR A 114 -3.97 3.98 15.19
C TYR A 114 -4.22 3.41 13.78
N VAL A 115 -3.99 4.22 12.73
CA VAL A 115 -4.09 3.73 11.35
C VAL A 115 -3.04 2.65 11.07
N MET A 116 -1.82 2.81 11.56
CA MET A 116 -0.77 1.82 11.42
C MET A 116 -1.14 0.50 12.15
N ASP A 117 -1.66 0.59 13.37
CA ASP A 117 -2.11 -0.59 14.12
C ASP A 117 -3.28 -1.29 13.43
N TYR A 118 -4.26 -0.52 12.93
CA TYR A 118 -5.36 -1.06 12.13
C TYR A 118 -4.86 -1.78 10.88
N THR A 119 -3.94 -1.18 10.12
CA THR A 119 -3.34 -1.80 8.92
C THR A 119 -2.62 -3.11 9.28
N ARG A 120 -1.91 -3.14 10.41
CA ARG A 120 -1.26 -4.36 10.91
C ARG A 120 -2.27 -5.47 11.19
N ASP A 121 -3.37 -5.14 11.85
CA ASP A 121 -4.40 -6.11 12.22
C ASP A 121 -5.16 -6.60 10.97
N GLN A 122 -5.46 -5.70 10.03
CA GLN A 122 -6.05 -6.04 8.74
C GLN A 122 -5.17 -7.03 7.96
N ILE A 123 -3.88 -6.75 7.81
CA ILE A 123 -2.94 -7.65 7.13
C ILE A 123 -2.91 -9.02 7.81
N SER A 124 -2.91 -9.03 9.14
CA SER A 124 -2.95 -10.25 9.94
C SER A 124 -4.17 -11.12 9.63
N GLN A 125 -5.32 -10.47 9.52
CA GLN A 125 -6.59 -11.13 9.18
C GLN A 125 -6.60 -11.60 7.72
N GLU A 126 -6.11 -10.78 6.79
CA GLU A 126 -5.99 -11.16 5.38
C GLU A 126 -5.11 -12.40 5.18
N VAL A 127 -3.96 -12.46 5.86
CA VAL A 127 -3.06 -13.63 5.82
C VAL A 127 -3.75 -14.88 6.36
N ALA A 128 -4.45 -14.77 7.49
CA ALA A 128 -5.17 -15.91 8.08
C ALA A 128 -6.31 -16.39 7.16
N ASN A 129 -7.09 -15.47 6.60
CA ASN A 129 -8.19 -15.81 5.68
C ASN A 129 -7.66 -16.46 4.40
N SER A 130 -6.60 -15.89 3.81
CA SER A 130 -5.99 -16.44 2.60
C SER A 130 -5.43 -17.84 2.82
N TRP A 131 -4.85 -18.09 4.00
CA TRP A 131 -4.36 -19.42 4.35
C TRP A 131 -5.49 -20.43 4.50
N THR A 132 -6.58 -20.03 5.17
CA THR A 132 -7.77 -20.89 5.32
C THR A 132 -8.35 -21.21 3.93
N SER A 133 -8.55 -20.19 3.09
CA SER A 133 -9.07 -20.39 1.73
C SER A 133 -8.16 -21.30 0.89
N LEU A 134 -6.84 -21.14 0.98
CA LEU A 134 -5.89 -21.99 0.27
C LEU A 134 -6.03 -23.45 0.71
N THR A 135 -6.13 -23.69 2.02
CA THR A 135 -6.29 -25.04 2.57
C THR A 135 -7.62 -25.68 2.16
N GLU A 136 -8.70 -24.89 2.16
CA GLU A 136 -10.02 -25.36 1.75
C GLU A 136 -10.07 -25.67 0.26
N ASN A 137 -9.51 -24.79 -0.59
CA ASN A 137 -9.46 -25.01 -2.03
C ASN A 137 -8.64 -26.27 -2.39
N THR A 138 -7.53 -26.52 -1.68
CA THR A 138 -6.75 -27.75 -1.88
C THR A 138 -7.59 -28.98 -1.60
N LYS A 139 -8.34 -29.02 -0.49
CA LYS A 139 -9.26 -30.12 -0.18
C LYS A 139 -10.36 -30.27 -1.22
N GLN A 140 -10.87 -29.16 -1.77
CA GLN A 140 -11.89 -29.21 -2.83
C GLN A 140 -11.35 -29.85 -4.11
N ILE A 141 -10.07 -29.63 -4.43
CA ILE A 141 -9.43 -30.28 -5.58
C ILE A 141 -9.39 -31.80 -5.36
N ASP A 142 -8.94 -32.25 -4.18
CA ASP A 142 -8.88 -33.68 -3.84
C ASP A 142 -10.28 -34.35 -3.97
N VAL A 143 -11.33 -33.66 -3.49
CA VAL A 143 -12.72 -34.16 -3.60
C VAL A 143 -13.19 -34.17 -5.06
N ALA A 144 -12.83 -33.16 -5.86
CA ALA A 144 -13.19 -33.10 -7.27
C ALA A 144 -12.49 -34.20 -8.09
N GLU A 145 -11.24 -34.51 -7.80
CA GLU A 145 -10.50 -35.62 -8.43
C GLU A 145 -11.17 -36.97 -8.14
N GLU A 146 -11.54 -37.20 -6.88
CA GLU A 146 -12.24 -38.45 -6.50
C GLU A 146 -13.62 -38.52 -7.16
N ALA A 147 -14.36 -37.41 -7.25
CA ALA A 147 -15.65 -37.36 -7.95
C ALA A 147 -15.51 -37.68 -9.45
N CYS A 148 -14.47 -37.16 -10.10
CA CYS A 148 -14.17 -37.48 -11.49
C CYS A 148 -13.89 -38.99 -11.69
N LYS A 149 -13.08 -39.56 -10.82
CA LYS A 149 -12.74 -40.98 -10.86
C LYS A 149 -14.00 -41.84 -10.69
N ILE A 150 -14.86 -41.52 -9.73
CA ILE A 150 -16.15 -42.24 -9.55
C ILE A 150 -17.04 -42.11 -10.77
N ALA A 151 -17.07 -40.92 -11.40
CA ALA A 151 -17.86 -40.72 -12.61
C ALA A 151 -17.33 -41.54 -13.81
N GLU A 152 -16.03 -41.67 -13.97
CA GLU A 152 -15.39 -42.48 -14.98
C GLU A 152 -15.70 -43.97 -14.75
N GLU A 153 -15.57 -44.46 -13.51
CA GLU A 153 -15.92 -45.84 -13.15
C GLU A 153 -17.41 -46.14 -13.43
N ASN A 154 -18.30 -45.21 -13.10
CA ASN A 154 -19.74 -45.34 -13.40
C ASN A 154 -20.02 -45.36 -14.92
N LEU A 155 -19.33 -44.52 -15.70
CA LEU A 155 -19.45 -44.51 -17.14
C LEU A 155 -19.05 -45.85 -17.75
N ASP A 156 -17.93 -46.41 -17.30
CA ASP A 156 -17.45 -47.72 -17.77
C ASP A 156 -18.43 -48.84 -17.44
N LEU A 157 -18.97 -48.83 -16.20
CA LEU A 157 -19.93 -49.83 -15.74
C LEU A 157 -21.26 -49.73 -16.51
N ASN A 158 -21.76 -48.54 -16.75
CA ASN A 158 -22.95 -48.29 -17.53
C ASN A 158 -22.77 -48.67 -19.02
N THR A 159 -21.61 -48.31 -19.58
CA THR A 159 -21.24 -48.69 -20.96
C THR A 159 -21.18 -50.22 -21.14
N PHE A 160 -20.57 -50.92 -20.16
CA PHE A 160 -20.54 -52.37 -20.15
C PHE A 160 -21.96 -52.98 -20.04
N SER A 161 -22.77 -52.49 -19.10
CA SER A 161 -24.15 -52.98 -18.88
C SER A 161 -25.05 -52.71 -20.11
N TYR A 162 -24.85 -51.60 -20.81
CA TYR A 162 -25.54 -51.30 -22.08
C TYR A 162 -25.12 -52.31 -23.17
N LYS A 163 -23.84 -52.57 -23.33
CA LYS A 163 -23.33 -53.54 -24.33
C LYS A 163 -23.87 -54.98 -24.09
N GLU A 164 -24.07 -55.31 -22.82
CA GLU A 164 -24.67 -56.60 -22.41
C GLU A 164 -26.23 -56.64 -22.52
N GLY A 165 -26.86 -55.52 -22.95
CA GLY A 165 -28.29 -55.45 -23.10
C GLY A 165 -29.09 -55.42 -21.78
N LYS A 166 -28.42 -55.13 -20.65
CA LYS A 166 -29.03 -55.12 -19.31
C LYS A 166 -29.62 -53.77 -18.90
N LEU A 167 -29.25 -52.69 -19.58
CA LEU A 167 -29.80 -51.34 -19.33
C LEU A 167 -30.18 -50.67 -20.64
N PRO A 168 -31.33 -49.97 -20.71
CA PRO A 168 -31.65 -49.07 -21.82
C PRO A 168 -30.78 -47.82 -21.73
N ILE A 169 -30.55 -47.15 -22.88
CA ILE A 169 -29.99 -45.79 -22.90
C ILE A 169 -30.93 -44.91 -22.08
N LEU A 170 -30.41 -44.35 -20.98
CA LEU A 170 -31.05 -43.22 -20.31
C LEU A 170 -30.59 -41.96 -21.00
N ASP A 171 -31.55 -41.19 -21.55
CA ASP A 171 -31.35 -39.88 -22.16
C ASP A 171 -30.79 -38.85 -21.13
#